data_47bd9e8d8776251d4adbfa47635ba964
#
_entry.id   47bd9e8d8776251d4adbfa47635ba964
#
_cell.length_a   1.000
_cell.length_b   1.000
_cell.length_c   1.000
_cell.angle_alpha   90.00
_cell.angle_beta   90.00
_cell.angle_gamma   90.00
#
_symmetry.space_group_name_H-M   'P 1'
#
loop_
_entity.id
_entity.type
_entity.pdbx_description
1 polymer ?
#
loop_
_entity_poly.entity_id
_entity_poly.type
_entity_poly.pdbx_seq_one_letter_code
_entity_poly.pdbx_strand_id
1 'polypeptide(L)'
;NINHEMFKWLKVGANISGNYLHNNRIPGADLGSTIIGRAVQQRPFDRPYKPNGGYYTGGTDELLLHNAVQILSEETSYTDNYRFIGSFWAEAQIIKGLTVRASYNNDSAYTYDYIYYNQNHPYAADKGRILDRNRFVMTNTIDLYANYNRKIGEDFELGAMVGHSFLKTRSRTSYIDAQNYPSPAFDVASVAANIVDASAGLSEYAIESYFARLSLAYKDRYVVNATIRTDGSSRFAPDCRWGWFPSVSVGWNVSNESFWNAEKTDLKIRASYGRTGNQDGISNYGWQALISGG
;
A
#
# COMPACT_ATOMS: atom_id res chain seq x y z
N ASN A 1 -18.17 11.26 2.94
CA ASN A 1 -18.55 11.45 1.54
C ASN A 1 -19.39 12.70 1.43
N ILE A 2 -18.93 13.67 0.66
CA ILE A 2 -19.65 14.93 0.39
C ILE A 2 -19.72 15.08 -1.12
N ASN A 3 -20.95 15.25 -1.65
CA ASN A 3 -21.19 15.58 -3.04
C ASN A 3 -22.11 16.80 -3.07
N HIS A 4 -21.75 17.81 -3.86
CA HIS A 4 -22.47 19.05 -3.95
C HIS A 4 -22.60 19.51 -5.41
N GLU A 5 -23.81 19.84 -5.81
CA GLU A 5 -24.08 20.46 -7.09
C GLU A 5 -24.01 21.98 -6.95
N MET A 6 -22.83 22.53 -7.25
CA MET A 6 -22.54 23.96 -7.13
C MET A 6 -23.35 24.80 -8.13
N PHE A 7 -23.41 24.27 -9.35
CA PHE A 7 -24.18 24.82 -10.46
C PHE A 7 -24.73 23.66 -11.27
N LYS A 8 -25.76 23.90 -12.10
CA LYS A 8 -26.34 22.88 -12.99
C LYS A 8 -25.30 22.19 -13.90
N TRP A 9 -24.19 22.86 -14.13
CA TRP A 9 -23.09 22.37 -14.98
C TRP A 9 -21.84 21.94 -14.17
N LEU A 10 -21.74 22.18 -12.84
CA LEU A 10 -20.58 21.91 -12.03
C LEU A 10 -20.97 21.16 -10.76
N LYS A 11 -20.40 19.99 -10.60
CA LYS A 11 -20.48 19.15 -9.39
C LYS A 11 -19.09 19.05 -8.75
N VAL A 12 -19.06 19.09 -7.43
CA VAL A 12 -17.82 18.88 -6.63
C VAL A 12 -18.09 17.84 -5.57
N GLY A 13 -17.03 17.14 -5.17
CA GLY A 13 -17.14 16.18 -4.10
C GLY A 13 -15.83 15.92 -3.41
N ALA A 14 -15.95 15.37 -2.20
CA ALA A 14 -14.83 14.95 -1.39
C ALA A 14 -15.14 13.65 -0.66
N ASN A 15 -14.16 12.75 -0.66
CA ASN A 15 -14.16 11.53 0.13
C ASN A 15 -12.96 11.60 1.07
N ILE A 16 -13.19 11.53 2.38
CA ILE A 16 -12.14 11.61 3.38
C ILE A 16 -12.28 10.43 4.32
N SER A 17 -11.19 9.73 4.57
CA SER A 17 -11.09 8.63 5.54
C SER A 17 -9.83 8.80 6.37
N GLY A 18 -9.96 8.65 7.68
CA GLY A 18 -8.84 8.56 8.62
C GLY A 18 -8.90 7.21 9.33
N ASN A 19 -7.75 6.57 9.50
CA ASN A 19 -7.62 5.30 10.20
C ASN A 19 -6.44 5.39 11.17
N TYR A 20 -6.66 4.86 12.39
CA TYR A 20 -5.61 4.60 13.36
C TYR A 20 -5.64 3.12 13.73
N LEU A 21 -4.48 2.48 13.69
CA LEU A 21 -4.28 1.11 14.11
C LEU A 21 -3.14 1.05 15.11
N HIS A 22 -3.41 0.55 16.31
CA HIS A 22 -2.41 0.14 17.28
C HIS A 22 -2.34 -1.37 17.30
N ASN A 23 -1.14 -1.92 17.12
CA ASN A 23 -0.92 -3.35 17.10
C ASN A 23 0.24 -3.72 18.03
N ASN A 24 -0.08 -4.42 19.13
CA ASN A 24 0.94 -5.05 19.96
C ASN A 24 1.54 -6.23 19.19
N ARG A 25 2.85 -6.17 18.96
CA ARG A 25 3.55 -7.17 18.16
C ARG A 25 3.95 -8.35 19.02
N ILE A 26 3.86 -9.53 18.45
CA ILE A 26 4.46 -10.72 19.05
C ILE A 26 5.93 -10.76 18.64
N PRO A 27 6.87 -10.82 19.60
CA PRO A 27 8.30 -10.88 19.31
C PRO A 27 8.68 -12.04 18.41
N GLY A 28 9.61 -11.78 17.47
CA GLY A 28 10.23 -12.78 16.62
C GLY A 28 9.59 -12.96 15.24
N ALA A 29 10.43 -13.07 14.21
CA ALA A 29 10.02 -13.16 12.81
C ALA A 29 9.97 -14.59 12.27
N ASP A 30 10.64 -15.55 12.89
CA ASP A 30 10.72 -16.95 12.47
C ASP A 30 10.34 -17.91 13.59
N LEU A 31 10.01 -19.16 13.23
CA LEU A 31 9.54 -20.17 14.18
C LEU A 31 10.53 -20.43 15.34
N GLY A 32 11.81 -20.20 15.14
CA GLY A 32 12.83 -20.39 16.17
C GLY A 32 12.94 -19.25 17.16
N SER A 33 12.54 -18.03 16.78
CA SER A 33 12.62 -16.81 17.59
C SER A 33 11.28 -16.31 18.11
N THR A 34 10.16 -16.83 17.58
CA THR A 34 8.82 -16.46 18.05
C THR A 34 8.54 -17.00 19.44
N ILE A 35 7.72 -16.30 20.21
CA ILE A 35 7.24 -16.77 21.53
C ILE A 35 6.56 -18.12 21.44
N ILE A 36 5.76 -18.36 20.40
CA ILE A 36 5.08 -19.65 20.17
C ILE A 36 6.16 -20.73 19.92
N GLY A 37 7.14 -20.46 19.06
CA GLY A 37 8.25 -21.40 18.82
C GLY A 37 9.04 -21.68 20.08
N ARG A 38 9.31 -20.68 20.92
CA ARG A 38 9.99 -20.85 22.22
C ARG A 38 9.14 -21.63 23.20
N ALA A 39 7.85 -21.37 23.30
CA ALA A 39 6.95 -22.11 24.20
C ALA A 39 6.85 -23.60 23.82
N VAL A 40 6.86 -23.92 22.52
CA VAL A 40 6.85 -25.33 22.05
C VAL A 40 8.19 -26.02 22.28
N GLN A 41 9.31 -25.30 22.23
CA GLN A 41 10.65 -25.85 22.47
C GLN A 41 10.99 -26.01 23.94
N GLN A 42 10.22 -25.37 24.86
CA GLN A 42 10.46 -25.50 26.28
C GLN A 42 10.12 -26.91 26.80
N ARG A 43 10.95 -27.41 27.69
CA ARG A 43 10.69 -28.72 28.33
C ARG A 43 9.50 -28.60 29.28
N PRO A 44 8.62 -29.63 29.36
CA PRO A 44 7.39 -29.56 30.16
C PRO A 44 7.63 -29.37 31.66
N PHE A 45 8.85 -29.69 32.17
CA PHE A 45 9.23 -29.58 33.58
C PHE A 45 10.00 -28.30 33.91
N ASP A 46 10.30 -27.45 32.92
CA ASP A 46 10.95 -26.16 33.16
C ASP A 46 9.92 -25.17 33.71
N ARG A 47 10.24 -24.64 34.89
CA ARG A 47 9.39 -23.62 35.52
C ARG A 47 9.70 -22.26 34.94
N PRO A 48 8.72 -21.36 34.71
CA PRO A 48 8.99 -20.01 34.21
C PRO A 48 9.77 -19.16 35.20
N TYR A 49 9.61 -19.41 36.53
CA TYR A 49 10.24 -18.63 37.57
C TYR A 49 11.11 -19.49 38.50
N LYS A 50 12.20 -18.91 38.96
CA LYS A 50 13.02 -19.47 40.05
C LYS A 50 12.33 -19.25 41.41
N PRO A 51 12.68 -20.03 42.46
CA PRO A 51 12.12 -19.81 43.81
C PRO A 51 12.37 -18.42 44.38
N ASN A 52 13.38 -17.70 43.92
CA ASN A 52 13.71 -16.33 44.32
C ASN A 52 13.00 -15.25 43.49
N GLY A 53 12.01 -15.62 42.61
CA GLY A 53 11.26 -14.69 41.77
C GLY A 53 11.91 -14.30 40.45
N GLY A 54 13.16 -14.70 40.18
CA GLY A 54 13.83 -14.47 38.89
C GLY A 54 13.35 -15.46 37.82
N TYR A 55 13.60 -15.14 36.55
CA TYR A 55 13.26 -16.03 35.43
C TYR A 55 14.17 -17.29 35.43
N TYR A 56 13.54 -18.42 35.10
CA TYR A 56 14.30 -19.63 34.84
C TYR A 56 14.89 -19.55 33.41
N THR A 57 16.19 -19.46 33.34
CA THR A 57 16.93 -19.56 32.09
C THR A 57 17.50 -20.99 32.07
N GLY A 58 16.97 -21.85 31.18
CA GLY A 58 17.25 -23.30 31.17
C GLY A 58 18.72 -23.64 31.32
N GLY A 59 18.98 -24.84 31.85
CA GLY A 59 20.34 -25.30 32.17
C GLY A 59 21.24 -25.40 30.95
N THR A 60 22.41 -25.96 31.12
CA THR A 60 23.62 -26.06 30.30
C THR A 60 23.52 -26.26 28.77
N ASP A 61 22.35 -26.47 28.20
CA ASP A 61 22.16 -26.63 26.76
C ASP A 61 21.77 -25.29 26.11
N GLU A 62 22.67 -24.67 25.42
CA GLU A 62 22.55 -23.34 24.77
C GLU A 62 21.38 -23.21 23.78
N LEU A 63 20.80 -24.30 23.33
CA LEU A 63 19.69 -24.31 22.35
C LEU A 63 18.30 -23.99 22.93
N LEU A 64 18.13 -24.00 24.27
CA LEU A 64 16.83 -23.85 24.94
C LEU A 64 16.75 -22.61 25.82
N LEU A 65 17.44 -21.58 25.48
CA LEU A 65 17.95 -20.55 26.38
C LEU A 65 17.00 -19.45 26.76
N HIS A 66 15.87 -19.29 26.09
CA HIS A 66 15.06 -18.10 26.34
C HIS A 66 13.66 -18.46 26.81
N ASN A 67 13.39 -18.11 28.05
CA ASN A 67 12.09 -18.26 28.69
C ASN A 67 11.06 -17.37 27.96
N ALA A 68 10.00 -17.98 27.40
CA ALA A 68 8.94 -17.25 26.68
C ALA A 68 8.24 -16.22 27.58
N VAL A 69 8.08 -16.52 28.88
CA VAL A 69 7.48 -15.59 29.84
C VAL A 69 8.42 -14.40 30.09
N GLN A 70 9.72 -14.63 30.18
CA GLN A 70 10.71 -13.54 30.30
C GLN A 70 10.67 -12.62 29.09
N ILE A 71 10.68 -13.18 27.87
CA ILE A 71 10.60 -12.39 26.64
C ILE A 71 9.33 -11.51 26.65
N LEU A 72 8.16 -12.11 26.95
CA LEU A 72 6.90 -11.37 27.01
C LEU A 72 6.86 -10.27 28.06
N SER A 73 7.51 -10.48 29.20
CA SER A 73 7.49 -9.54 30.30
C SER A 73 8.51 -8.40 30.18
N GLU A 74 9.61 -8.67 29.47
CA GLU A 74 10.75 -7.74 29.36
C GLU A 74 10.86 -7.10 27.98
N GLU A 75 9.89 -7.33 27.09
CA GLU A 75 9.77 -6.70 25.79
C GLU A 75 8.52 -5.87 25.69
N THR A 76 8.66 -4.64 25.22
CA THR A 76 7.56 -3.82 24.72
C THR A 76 7.71 -3.67 23.22
N SER A 77 6.76 -4.18 22.45
CA SER A 77 6.82 -4.14 20.99
C SER A 77 5.45 -3.78 20.41
N TYR A 78 5.37 -2.68 19.68
CA TYR A 78 4.14 -2.26 19.04
C TYR A 78 4.38 -1.51 17.73
N THR A 79 3.32 -1.45 16.93
CA THR A 79 3.25 -0.64 15.72
C THR A 79 2.01 0.26 15.80
N ASP A 80 2.23 1.55 15.65
CA ASP A 80 1.19 2.54 15.43
C ASP A 80 1.16 2.91 13.96
N ASN A 81 -0.03 2.86 13.36
CA ASN A 81 -0.24 3.26 11.98
C ASN A 81 -1.37 4.28 11.88
N TYR A 82 -1.05 5.44 11.38
CA TYR A 82 -1.98 6.52 11.07
C TYR A 82 -2.09 6.64 9.55
N ARG A 83 -3.28 6.46 8.98
CA ARG A 83 -3.49 6.61 7.54
C ARG A 83 -4.59 7.59 7.26
N PHE A 84 -4.30 8.50 6.36
CA PHE A 84 -5.25 9.48 5.82
C PHE A 84 -5.42 9.22 4.32
N ILE A 85 -6.68 9.10 3.87
CA ILE A 85 -7.03 8.99 2.46
C ILE A 85 -8.01 10.11 2.15
N GLY A 86 -7.63 11.00 1.25
CA GLY A 86 -8.44 12.10 0.77
C GLY A 86 -8.59 12.06 -0.74
N SER A 87 -9.80 12.22 -1.24
CA SER A 87 -10.11 12.36 -2.66
C SER A 87 -11.01 13.58 -2.84
N PHE A 88 -10.58 14.52 -3.65
CA PHE A 88 -11.31 15.75 -3.99
C PHE A 88 -11.49 15.78 -5.50
N TRP A 89 -12.70 16.11 -5.97
CA TRP A 89 -12.95 16.13 -7.39
C TRP A 89 -13.94 17.23 -7.77
N ALA A 90 -13.79 17.69 -9.01
CA ALA A 90 -14.73 18.57 -9.67
C ALA A 90 -15.08 18.00 -11.04
N GLU A 91 -16.35 18.02 -11.41
CA GLU A 91 -16.87 17.55 -12.69
C GLU A 91 -17.74 18.62 -13.32
N ALA A 92 -17.37 19.06 -14.52
CA ALA A 92 -18.08 20.07 -15.27
C ALA A 92 -18.72 19.45 -16.51
N GLN A 93 -20.01 19.72 -16.72
CA GLN A 93 -20.71 19.41 -17.95
C GLN A 93 -20.54 20.60 -18.93
N ILE A 94 -19.66 20.43 -19.92
CA ILE A 94 -19.29 21.50 -20.85
C ILE A 94 -20.40 21.71 -21.91
N ILE A 95 -20.86 20.61 -22.50
CA ILE A 95 -22.00 20.55 -23.41
C ILE A 95 -22.76 19.24 -23.12
N LYS A 96 -23.95 19.09 -23.74
CA LYS A 96 -24.71 17.84 -23.62
C LYS A 96 -23.88 16.64 -24.10
N GLY A 97 -23.65 15.69 -23.21
CA GLY A 97 -22.87 14.49 -23.46
C GLY A 97 -21.37 14.61 -23.17
N LEU A 98 -20.80 15.83 -23.02
CA LEU A 98 -19.39 16.04 -22.70
C LEU A 98 -19.22 16.50 -21.25
N THR A 99 -18.52 15.70 -20.45
CA THR A 99 -18.10 16.05 -19.10
C THR A 99 -16.57 16.07 -19.00
N VAL A 100 -16.04 16.99 -18.22
CA VAL A 100 -14.62 17.06 -17.85
C VAL A 100 -14.54 16.93 -16.34
N ARG A 101 -13.69 16.00 -15.87
CA ARG A 101 -13.46 15.78 -14.45
C ARG A 101 -11.99 15.92 -14.11
N ALA A 102 -11.72 16.66 -13.05
CA ALA A 102 -10.43 16.74 -12.40
C ALA A 102 -10.54 16.15 -11.00
N SER A 103 -9.56 15.37 -10.57
CA SER A 103 -9.49 14.84 -9.21
C SER A 103 -8.05 14.91 -8.66
N TYR A 104 -8.00 15.15 -7.35
CA TYR A 104 -6.78 15.06 -6.56
C TYR A 104 -7.00 14.02 -5.46
N ASN A 105 -6.11 13.04 -5.41
CA ASN A 105 -6.16 11.97 -4.44
C ASN A 105 -4.86 11.97 -3.63
N ASN A 106 -4.99 11.92 -2.30
CA ASN A 106 -3.88 11.78 -1.37
C ASN A 106 -4.08 10.51 -0.54
N ASP A 107 -3.03 9.70 -0.46
CA ASP A 107 -2.93 8.56 0.46
C ASP A 107 -1.64 8.73 1.25
N SER A 108 -1.78 9.06 2.54
CA SER A 108 -0.65 9.30 3.43
C SER A 108 -0.72 8.34 4.60
N ALA A 109 0.37 7.64 4.87
CA ALA A 109 0.51 6.72 5.99
C ALA A 109 1.77 7.04 6.78
N TYR A 110 1.61 7.17 8.09
CA TYR A 110 2.70 7.24 9.06
C TYR A 110 2.68 5.96 9.88
N THR A 111 3.80 5.25 9.89
CA THR A 111 4.00 4.04 10.66
C THR A 111 5.13 4.27 11.65
N TYR A 112 4.85 3.99 12.91
CA TYR A 112 5.79 4.01 14.00
C TYR A 112 5.94 2.61 14.55
N ASP A 113 7.12 1.99 14.37
CA ASP A 113 7.48 0.70 14.92
C ASP A 113 8.44 0.93 16.09
N TYR A 114 8.05 0.44 17.26
CA TYR A 114 8.82 0.57 18.49
C TYR A 114 9.06 -0.80 19.09
N ILE A 115 10.31 -1.08 19.47
CA ILE A 115 10.68 -2.26 20.23
C ILE A 115 11.63 -1.82 21.35
N TYR A 116 11.29 -2.15 22.57
CA TYR A 116 12.12 -1.96 23.75
C TYR A 116 12.41 -3.31 24.42
N TYR A 117 13.66 -3.64 24.52
CA TYR A 117 14.17 -4.73 25.32
C TYR A 117 14.66 -4.19 26.65
N ASN A 118 14.00 -4.57 27.75
CA ASN A 118 14.44 -4.20 29.09
C ASN A 118 15.81 -4.88 29.41
N GLN A 119 16.49 -4.43 30.44
CA GLN A 119 17.82 -4.93 30.86
C GLN A 119 17.85 -6.43 31.12
N ASN A 120 16.73 -7.03 31.55
CA ASN A 120 16.62 -8.47 31.81
C ASN A 120 16.22 -9.27 30.56
N HIS A 121 15.97 -8.62 29.43
CA HIS A 121 15.57 -9.30 28.20
C HIS A 121 16.77 -10.08 27.61
N PRO A 122 16.58 -11.34 27.16
CA PRO A 122 17.69 -12.18 26.67
C PRO A 122 18.44 -11.61 25.45
N TYR A 123 17.76 -10.75 24.68
CA TYR A 123 18.33 -10.08 23.49
C TYR A 123 18.71 -8.62 23.77
N ALA A 124 18.55 -8.14 25.00
CA ALA A 124 19.06 -6.85 25.37
C ALA A 124 20.59 -6.91 25.42
N ALA A 125 21.29 -5.92 24.89
CA ALA A 125 22.62 -5.63 25.32
C ALA A 125 22.59 -5.32 26.84
N ASP A 126 23.69 -5.47 27.53
CA ASP A 126 23.84 -5.50 29.01
C ASP A 126 22.90 -4.58 29.83
N LYS A 127 22.35 -3.53 29.27
CA LYS A 127 21.52 -2.53 29.94
C LYS A 127 20.29 -2.06 29.14
N GLY A 128 19.74 -2.92 28.30
CA GLY A 128 18.55 -2.59 27.51
C GLY A 128 18.86 -2.07 26.11
N ARG A 129 17.89 -2.18 25.20
CA ARG A 129 18.00 -1.79 23.80
C ARG A 129 16.67 -1.26 23.27
N ILE A 130 16.71 -0.21 22.47
CA ILE A 130 15.56 0.32 21.73
C ILE A 130 15.83 0.24 20.24
N LEU A 131 14.82 -0.22 19.51
CA LEU A 131 14.74 -0.14 18.06
C LEU A 131 13.54 0.76 17.74
N ASP A 132 13.81 1.95 17.21
CA ASP A 132 12.82 2.97 16.86
C ASP A 132 12.84 3.16 15.35
N ARG A 133 11.73 2.87 14.69
CA ARG A 133 11.61 3.04 13.25
C ARG A 133 10.37 3.85 12.91
N ASN A 134 10.60 4.90 12.15
CA ASN A 134 9.56 5.76 11.62
C ASN A 134 9.51 5.64 10.10
N ARG A 135 8.31 5.54 9.53
CA ARG A 135 8.09 5.52 8.09
C ARG A 135 6.91 6.41 7.74
N PHE A 136 7.14 7.38 6.90
CA PHE A 136 6.10 8.18 6.30
C PHE A 136 6.05 7.94 4.79
N VAL A 137 4.90 7.50 4.29
CA VAL A 137 4.64 7.31 2.86
C VAL A 137 3.52 8.24 2.45
N MET A 138 3.71 9.00 1.39
CA MET A 138 2.71 9.87 0.81
C MET A 138 2.62 9.64 -0.68
N THR A 139 1.44 9.28 -1.15
CA THR A 139 1.12 9.15 -2.56
C THR A 139 0.09 10.21 -2.95
N ASN A 140 0.42 11.01 -3.94
CA ASN A 140 -0.48 12.00 -4.54
C ASN A 140 -0.77 11.58 -5.98
N THR A 141 -2.05 11.62 -6.37
CA THR A 141 -2.47 11.36 -7.73
C THR A 141 -3.36 12.51 -8.21
N ILE A 142 -3.07 13.04 -9.37
CA ILE A 142 -3.90 14.03 -10.07
C ILE A 142 -4.39 13.37 -11.35
N ASP A 143 -5.72 13.33 -11.52
CA ASP A 143 -6.34 12.82 -12.72
C ASP A 143 -7.15 13.93 -13.39
N LEU A 144 -7.04 14.01 -14.71
CA LEU A 144 -7.84 14.88 -15.57
C LEU A 144 -8.35 14.07 -16.75
N TYR A 145 -9.67 14.00 -16.92
CA TYR A 145 -10.24 13.30 -18.06
C TYR A 145 -11.53 13.92 -18.55
N ALA A 146 -11.76 13.76 -19.86
CA ALA A 146 -12.97 14.14 -20.53
C ALA A 146 -13.71 12.89 -21.02
N ASN A 147 -15.01 12.83 -20.76
CA ASN A 147 -15.91 11.79 -21.25
C ASN A 147 -16.94 12.40 -22.19
N TYR A 148 -17.12 11.78 -23.33
CA TYR A 148 -18.17 12.12 -24.27
C TYR A 148 -19.07 10.91 -24.50
N ASN A 149 -20.36 11.05 -24.18
CA ASN A 149 -21.35 10.00 -24.38
C ASN A 149 -22.48 10.54 -25.26
N ARG A 150 -22.82 9.83 -26.31
CA ARG A 150 -23.86 10.22 -27.26
C ARG A 150 -24.61 9.02 -27.81
N LYS A 151 -25.94 9.15 -27.87
CA LYS A 151 -26.76 8.27 -28.67
C LYS A 151 -26.82 8.80 -30.10
N ILE A 152 -26.55 7.96 -31.09
CA ILE A 152 -26.55 8.26 -32.51
C ILE A 152 -27.71 7.45 -33.13
N GLY A 153 -28.80 8.16 -33.43
CA GLY A 153 -30.07 7.50 -33.78
C GLY A 153 -30.65 6.74 -32.60
N GLU A 154 -31.40 5.68 -32.88
CA GLU A 154 -32.00 4.81 -31.85
C GLU A 154 -31.11 3.60 -31.52
N ASP A 155 -30.19 3.26 -32.40
CA ASP A 155 -29.48 2.01 -32.41
C ASP A 155 -28.05 2.05 -31.83
N PHE A 156 -27.38 3.20 -31.89
CA PHE A 156 -25.97 3.33 -31.52
C PHE A 156 -25.78 4.16 -30.27
N GLU A 157 -24.92 3.65 -29.36
CA GLU A 157 -24.38 4.41 -28.23
C GLU A 157 -22.88 4.52 -28.38
N LEU A 158 -22.38 5.74 -28.42
CA LEU A 158 -20.96 6.08 -28.49
C LEU A 158 -20.51 6.63 -27.15
N GLY A 159 -19.46 6.03 -26.58
CA GLY A 159 -18.70 6.54 -25.45
C GLY A 159 -17.25 6.76 -25.84
N ALA A 160 -16.71 7.94 -25.59
CA ALA A 160 -15.30 8.24 -25.79
C ALA A 160 -14.73 8.89 -24.53
N MET A 161 -13.51 8.53 -24.15
CA MET A 161 -12.81 9.11 -23.01
C MET A 161 -11.36 9.36 -23.39
N VAL A 162 -10.84 10.51 -23.00
CA VAL A 162 -9.40 10.80 -23.03
C VAL A 162 -8.99 11.34 -21.67
N GLY A 163 -7.79 11.03 -21.22
CA GLY A 163 -7.36 11.48 -19.91
C GLY A 163 -5.85 11.43 -19.73
N HIS A 164 -5.45 12.11 -18.67
CA HIS A 164 -4.09 12.19 -18.14
C HIS A 164 -4.13 11.89 -16.65
N SER A 165 -3.12 11.19 -16.16
CA SER A 165 -2.93 10.92 -14.74
C SER A 165 -1.47 11.10 -14.38
N PHE A 166 -1.21 11.75 -13.25
CA PHE A 166 0.11 11.90 -12.68
C PHE A 166 0.11 11.41 -11.23
N LEU A 167 0.96 10.44 -10.94
CA LEU A 167 1.14 9.87 -9.60
C LEU A 167 2.56 10.13 -9.13
N LYS A 168 2.71 10.59 -7.88
CA LYS A 168 4.00 10.69 -7.20
C LYS A 168 3.91 10.09 -5.81
N THR A 169 4.80 9.14 -5.53
CA THR A 169 4.97 8.54 -4.21
C THR A 169 6.31 8.98 -3.62
N ARG A 170 6.26 9.37 -2.35
CA ARG A 170 7.43 9.69 -1.53
C ARG A 170 7.39 8.87 -0.25
N SER A 171 8.49 8.18 0.04
CA SER A 171 8.69 7.44 1.28
C SER A 171 9.90 7.97 2.02
N ARG A 172 9.73 8.37 3.26
CA ARG A 172 10.81 8.75 4.17
C ARG A 172 10.83 7.77 5.33
N THR A 173 12.02 7.29 5.64
CA THR A 173 12.25 6.38 6.77
C THR A 173 13.33 6.95 7.68
N SER A 174 13.22 6.68 8.97
CA SER A 174 14.31 6.86 9.94
C SER A 174 14.31 5.65 10.87
N TYR A 175 15.51 5.29 11.32
CA TYR A 175 15.74 4.17 12.19
C TYR A 175 16.84 4.52 13.18
N ILE A 176 16.65 4.13 14.44
CA ILE A 176 17.63 4.27 15.50
C ILE A 176 17.67 2.92 16.25
N ASP A 177 18.88 2.42 16.46
CA ASP A 177 19.19 1.32 17.36
C ASP A 177 20.08 1.86 18.49
N ALA A 178 19.56 1.87 19.70
CA ALA A 178 20.21 2.48 20.85
C ALA A 178 20.27 1.49 22.02
N GLN A 179 21.40 1.47 22.72
CA GLN A 179 21.69 0.49 23.78
C GLN A 179 22.31 1.14 25.00
N ASN A 180 22.35 0.38 26.11
CA ASN A 180 22.97 0.73 27.37
C ASN A 180 22.34 1.93 28.07
N TYR A 181 21.17 1.69 28.61
CA TYR A 181 20.39 2.67 29.37
C TYR A 181 20.85 2.77 30.83
N PRO A 182 20.91 3.96 31.43
CA PRO A 182 21.33 4.15 32.81
C PRO A 182 20.34 3.53 33.83
N SER A 183 19.08 3.36 33.44
CA SER A 183 18.01 2.78 34.27
C SER A 183 16.89 2.22 33.37
N PRO A 184 16.18 1.17 33.81
CA PRO A 184 15.00 0.65 33.11
C PRO A 184 13.83 1.64 33.03
N ALA A 185 13.89 2.74 33.77
CA ALA A 185 12.87 3.81 33.72
C ALA A 185 12.96 4.68 32.46
N PHE A 186 14.04 4.55 31.68
CA PHE A 186 14.23 5.31 30.44
C PHE A 186 13.98 4.43 29.22
N ASP A 187 13.10 4.85 28.37
CA ASP A 187 12.65 4.18 27.17
C ASP A 187 12.75 5.04 25.90
N VAL A 188 13.63 6.07 25.91
CA VAL A 188 13.87 6.98 24.79
C VAL A 188 15.32 6.91 24.32
N ALA A 189 15.54 6.87 23.01
CA ALA A 189 16.86 6.69 22.40
C ALA A 189 17.90 7.73 22.84
N SER A 190 17.48 8.95 23.15
CA SER A 190 18.36 10.10 23.48
C SER A 190 19.15 9.95 24.80
N VAL A 191 18.74 9.04 25.69
CA VAL A 191 19.44 8.80 26.99
C VAL A 191 20.30 7.53 26.97
N ALA A 192 20.33 6.80 25.85
CA ALA A 192 21.19 5.65 25.67
C ALA A 192 22.67 6.08 25.65
N ALA A 193 23.52 5.24 26.27
CA ALA A 193 24.95 5.50 26.22
C ALA A 193 25.57 5.21 24.85
N ASN A 194 24.98 4.30 24.08
CA ASN A 194 25.47 3.89 22.77
C ASN A 194 24.37 3.94 21.71
N ILE A 195 24.62 4.64 20.62
CA ILE A 195 23.87 4.52 19.39
C ILE A 195 24.62 3.48 18.53
N VAL A 196 23.97 2.34 18.27
CA VAL A 196 24.54 1.24 17.51
C VAL A 196 24.40 1.46 16.02
N ASP A 197 23.20 1.93 15.62
CA ASP A 197 22.90 2.30 14.24
C ASP A 197 21.91 3.47 14.21
N ALA A 198 22.12 4.37 13.28
CA ALA A 198 21.20 5.44 12.98
C ALA A 198 21.18 5.68 11.47
N SER A 199 20.03 5.48 10.87
CA SER A 199 19.88 5.62 9.42
C SER A 199 18.62 6.40 9.05
N ALA A 200 18.68 7.07 7.90
CA ALA A 200 17.54 7.75 7.31
C ALA A 200 17.52 7.53 5.80
N GLY A 201 16.35 7.38 5.24
CA GLY A 201 16.18 7.13 3.82
C GLY A 201 15.09 8.01 3.22
N LEU A 202 15.29 8.37 1.95
CA LEU A 202 14.29 9.02 1.11
C LEU A 202 14.20 8.24 -0.20
N SER A 203 13.01 7.84 -0.58
CA SER A 203 12.75 7.14 -1.83
C SER A 203 11.51 7.73 -2.48
N GLU A 204 11.62 8.03 -3.78
CA GLU A 204 10.55 8.63 -4.57
C GLU A 204 10.42 7.92 -5.91
N TYR A 205 9.20 7.85 -6.42
CA TYR A 205 8.94 7.54 -7.82
C TYR A 205 7.70 8.29 -8.32
N ALA A 206 7.63 8.47 -9.63
CA ALA A 206 6.49 9.08 -10.31
C ALA A 206 6.09 8.27 -11.53
N ILE A 207 4.80 8.30 -11.83
CA ILE A 207 4.22 7.74 -13.05
C ILE A 207 3.38 8.82 -13.71
N GLU A 208 3.59 9.02 -14.99
CA GLU A 208 2.77 9.87 -15.84
C GLU A 208 2.07 9.00 -16.88
N SER A 209 0.80 9.22 -17.09
CA SER A 209 -0.05 8.35 -17.90
C SER A 209 -0.97 9.14 -18.81
N TYR A 210 -1.08 8.72 -20.05
CA TYR A 210 -2.08 9.19 -21.01
C TYR A 210 -2.93 8.01 -21.46
N PHE A 211 -4.24 8.20 -21.55
CA PHE A 211 -5.14 7.12 -21.93
C PHE A 211 -6.31 7.62 -22.76
N ALA A 212 -6.77 6.76 -23.66
CA ALA A 212 -7.98 6.98 -24.43
C ALA A 212 -8.79 5.68 -24.46
N ARG A 213 -10.10 5.81 -24.42
CA ARG A 213 -11.06 4.72 -24.55
C ARG A 213 -12.15 5.09 -25.54
N LEU A 214 -12.51 4.15 -26.38
CA LEU A 214 -13.67 4.18 -27.24
C LEU A 214 -14.58 3.01 -26.89
N SER A 215 -15.87 3.29 -26.69
CA SER A 215 -16.91 2.30 -26.46
C SER A 215 -18.02 2.50 -27.50
N LEU A 216 -18.41 1.45 -28.17
CA LEU A 216 -19.50 1.45 -29.14
C LEU A 216 -20.46 0.32 -28.81
N ALA A 217 -21.72 0.66 -28.61
CA ALA A 217 -22.79 -0.33 -28.47
C ALA A 217 -23.79 -0.17 -29.62
N TYR A 218 -24.25 -1.30 -30.15
CA TYR A 218 -25.25 -1.37 -31.21
C TYR A 218 -26.44 -2.21 -30.77
N LYS A 219 -27.62 -1.59 -30.70
CA LYS A 219 -28.92 -2.19 -30.32
C LYS A 219 -28.88 -2.98 -29.01
N ASP A 220 -28.01 -2.60 -28.07
CA ASP A 220 -27.74 -3.36 -26.84
C ASP A 220 -27.35 -4.83 -27.07
N ARG A 221 -27.01 -5.21 -28.33
CA ARG A 221 -26.61 -6.56 -28.71
C ARG A 221 -25.11 -6.69 -28.78
N TYR A 222 -24.44 -5.77 -29.47
CA TYR A 222 -23.01 -5.82 -29.72
C TYR A 222 -22.32 -4.64 -29.00
N VAL A 223 -21.29 -4.94 -28.25
CA VAL A 223 -20.49 -3.94 -27.54
C VAL A 223 -19.03 -4.14 -27.90
N VAL A 224 -18.38 -3.08 -28.35
CA VAL A 224 -16.93 -3.06 -28.63
C VAL A 224 -16.29 -1.97 -27.75
N ASN A 225 -15.24 -2.33 -27.04
CA ASN A 225 -14.41 -1.37 -26.31
C ASN A 225 -12.97 -1.48 -26.78
N ALA A 226 -12.36 -0.35 -27.08
CA ALA A 226 -10.93 -0.24 -27.35
C ALA A 226 -10.32 0.75 -26.38
N THR A 227 -9.18 0.42 -25.80
CA THR A 227 -8.44 1.30 -24.90
C THR A 227 -6.99 1.31 -25.31
N ILE A 228 -6.38 2.46 -25.30
CA ILE A 228 -4.95 2.63 -25.41
C ILE A 228 -4.46 3.44 -24.21
N ARG A 229 -3.38 2.97 -23.59
CA ARG A 229 -2.74 3.66 -22.47
C ARG A 229 -1.23 3.67 -22.70
N THR A 230 -0.60 4.77 -22.35
CA THR A 230 0.85 4.87 -22.26
C THR A 230 1.22 5.39 -20.88
N ASP A 231 2.18 4.71 -20.25
CA ASP A 231 2.66 5.05 -18.91
C ASP A 231 4.17 5.28 -18.96
N GLY A 232 4.60 6.43 -18.44
CA GLY A 232 5.99 6.77 -18.23
C GLY A 232 6.33 6.68 -16.75
N SER A 233 7.26 5.78 -16.39
CA SER A 233 7.68 5.58 -15.00
C SER A 233 9.11 6.04 -14.77
N SER A 234 9.33 6.77 -13.67
CA SER A 234 10.67 7.21 -13.24
C SER A 234 11.58 6.06 -12.77
N ARG A 235 11.05 4.84 -12.62
CA ARG A 235 11.82 3.64 -12.27
C ARG A 235 12.64 3.09 -13.44
N PHE A 236 12.37 3.57 -14.66
CA PHE A 236 13.09 3.19 -15.88
C PHE A 236 14.01 4.31 -16.36
N ALA A 237 15.04 3.94 -17.09
CA ALA A 237 15.93 4.90 -17.74
C ALA A 237 15.16 5.80 -18.72
N PRO A 238 15.61 7.04 -18.96
CA PRO A 238 14.91 8.00 -19.83
C PRO A 238 14.52 7.44 -21.20
N ASP A 239 15.39 6.62 -21.80
CA ASP A 239 15.22 6.09 -23.16
C ASP A 239 14.17 4.97 -23.25
N CYS A 240 13.81 4.30 -22.13
CA CYS A 240 12.84 3.20 -22.09
C CYS A 240 11.73 3.42 -21.05
N ARG A 241 11.50 4.67 -20.67
CA ARG A 241 10.57 5.03 -19.60
C ARG A 241 9.11 4.78 -19.94
N TRP A 242 8.74 4.86 -21.24
CA TRP A 242 7.37 4.82 -21.72
C TRP A 242 6.98 3.44 -22.23
N GLY A 243 5.88 2.90 -21.70
CA GLY A 243 5.27 1.65 -22.14
C GLY A 243 3.89 1.87 -22.77
N TRP A 244 3.51 1.05 -23.77
CA TRP A 244 2.21 1.11 -24.44
C TRP A 244 1.38 -0.12 -24.10
N PHE A 245 0.12 0.11 -23.71
CA PHE A 245 -0.79 -0.90 -23.20
C PHE A 245 -2.14 -0.83 -23.92
N PRO A 246 -2.24 -1.34 -25.16
CA PRO A 246 -3.49 -1.44 -25.87
C PRO A 246 -4.34 -2.59 -25.34
N SER A 247 -5.67 -2.39 -25.37
CA SER A 247 -6.64 -3.46 -25.12
C SER A 247 -7.88 -3.30 -25.97
N VAL A 248 -8.51 -4.44 -26.30
CA VAL A 248 -9.78 -4.50 -27.01
C VAL A 248 -10.66 -5.57 -26.38
N SER A 249 -11.96 -5.28 -26.29
CA SER A 249 -12.96 -6.25 -25.87
C SER A 249 -14.20 -6.16 -26.74
N VAL A 250 -14.79 -7.32 -27.00
CA VAL A 250 -16.05 -7.46 -27.72
C VAL A 250 -17.05 -8.24 -26.86
N GLY A 251 -18.30 -7.85 -26.91
CA GLY A 251 -19.39 -8.50 -26.21
C GLY A 251 -20.59 -8.67 -27.12
N TRP A 252 -21.22 -9.83 -27.06
CA TRP A 252 -22.46 -10.15 -27.74
C TRP A 252 -23.51 -10.57 -26.72
N ASN A 253 -24.57 -9.78 -26.61
CA ASN A 253 -25.74 -10.09 -25.81
C ASN A 253 -26.68 -10.95 -26.66
N VAL A 254 -26.48 -12.25 -26.65
CA VAL A 254 -27.29 -13.21 -27.42
C VAL A 254 -28.76 -13.16 -27.01
N SER A 255 -29.01 -12.88 -25.73
CA SER A 255 -30.36 -12.74 -25.18
C SER A 255 -31.21 -11.62 -25.83
N ASN A 256 -30.55 -10.64 -26.45
CA ASN A 256 -31.23 -9.54 -27.15
C ASN A 256 -31.49 -9.84 -28.64
N GLU A 257 -31.15 -11.04 -29.11
CA GLU A 257 -31.43 -11.47 -30.48
C GLU A 257 -32.86 -11.98 -30.60
N SER A 258 -33.46 -11.77 -31.76
CA SER A 258 -34.86 -12.19 -32.06
C SER A 258 -35.09 -13.70 -32.04
N PHE A 259 -34.03 -14.48 -32.19
CA PHE A 259 -34.08 -15.96 -32.16
C PHE A 259 -33.96 -16.54 -30.76
N TRP A 260 -33.62 -15.72 -29.74
CA TRP A 260 -33.40 -16.17 -28.37
C TRP A 260 -34.64 -16.01 -27.49
N ASN A 261 -34.96 -17.01 -26.70
CA ASN A 261 -36.03 -16.93 -25.73
C ASN A 261 -35.48 -16.43 -24.37
N ALA A 262 -35.48 -15.12 -24.17
CA ALA A 262 -34.95 -14.46 -22.97
C ALA A 262 -35.76 -14.76 -21.68
N GLU A 263 -37.00 -15.30 -21.79
CA GLU A 263 -37.79 -15.63 -20.60
C GLU A 263 -37.21 -16.75 -19.75
N LYS A 264 -36.33 -17.58 -20.34
CA LYS A 264 -35.75 -18.75 -19.67
C LYS A 264 -34.30 -18.58 -19.24
N THR A 265 -33.51 -17.84 -20.01
CA THR A 265 -32.07 -17.72 -19.76
C THR A 265 -31.48 -16.48 -20.40
N ASP A 266 -30.54 -15.83 -19.70
CA ASP A 266 -29.71 -14.77 -20.25
C ASP A 266 -28.35 -15.33 -20.70
N LEU A 267 -27.96 -15.04 -21.95
CA LEU A 267 -26.66 -15.43 -22.51
C LEU A 267 -25.92 -14.21 -23.06
N LYS A 268 -24.72 -14.01 -22.54
CA LYS A 268 -23.76 -13.01 -23.01
C LYS A 268 -22.40 -13.64 -23.25
N ILE A 269 -21.87 -13.48 -24.47
CA ILE A 269 -20.54 -13.95 -24.86
C ILE A 269 -19.60 -12.74 -24.85
N ARG A 270 -18.39 -12.91 -24.27
CA ARG A 270 -17.37 -11.85 -24.22
C ARG A 270 -16.01 -12.44 -24.59
N ALA A 271 -15.21 -11.65 -25.30
CA ALA A 271 -13.81 -11.90 -25.55
C ALA A 271 -13.00 -10.62 -25.35
N SER A 272 -11.81 -10.74 -24.82
CA SER A 272 -10.94 -9.58 -24.64
C SER A 272 -9.47 -9.97 -24.82
N TYR A 273 -8.70 -9.03 -25.32
CA TYR A 273 -7.25 -9.11 -25.40
C TYR A 273 -6.65 -7.79 -24.94
N GLY A 274 -5.58 -7.85 -24.17
CA GLY A 274 -4.90 -6.66 -23.70
C GLY A 274 -3.45 -6.93 -23.28
N ARG A 275 -2.64 -5.88 -23.36
CA ARG A 275 -1.28 -5.87 -22.84
C ARG A 275 -1.25 -5.05 -21.55
N THR A 276 -0.59 -5.57 -20.51
CA THR A 276 -0.37 -4.89 -19.23
C THR A 276 1.11 -4.80 -18.94
N GLY A 277 1.50 -3.81 -18.15
CA GLY A 277 2.85 -3.64 -17.61
C GLY A 277 2.88 -3.88 -16.11
N ASN A 278 4.03 -4.31 -15.61
CA ASN A 278 4.31 -4.38 -14.17
C ASN A 278 5.70 -3.79 -13.91
N GLN A 279 5.79 -2.91 -12.91
CA GLN A 279 7.03 -2.28 -12.46
C GLN A 279 7.39 -2.59 -11.00
N ASP A 280 6.58 -3.40 -10.30
CA ASP A 280 6.71 -3.57 -8.84
C ASP A 280 7.99 -4.31 -8.42
N GLY A 281 8.58 -5.09 -9.33
CA GLY A 281 9.87 -5.74 -9.11
C GLY A 281 11.10 -4.86 -9.32
N ILE A 282 10.92 -3.58 -9.71
CA ILE A 282 12.02 -2.68 -10.03
C ILE A 282 12.17 -1.65 -8.92
N SER A 283 13.40 -1.47 -8.41
CA SER A 283 13.70 -0.42 -7.43
C SER A 283 13.53 0.97 -8.03
N ASN A 284 13.24 1.98 -7.18
CA ASN A 284 12.97 3.35 -7.65
C ASN A 284 14.15 3.99 -8.40
N TYR A 285 15.38 3.49 -8.17
CA TYR A 285 16.62 4.02 -8.73
C TYR A 285 17.46 2.93 -9.42
N GLY A 286 16.88 1.77 -9.76
CA GLY A 286 17.60 0.60 -10.29
C GLY A 286 18.30 0.81 -11.62
N TRP A 287 17.94 1.85 -12.36
CA TRP A 287 18.61 2.24 -13.61
C TRP A 287 19.80 3.18 -13.41
N GLN A 288 19.99 3.71 -12.19
CA GLN A 288 21.10 4.61 -11.86
C GLN A 288 22.28 3.83 -11.29
N ALA A 289 23.50 4.24 -11.58
CA ALA A 289 24.67 3.78 -10.86
C ALA A 289 24.65 4.41 -9.46
N LEU A 290 24.32 3.60 -8.44
CA LEU A 290 24.26 4.04 -7.06
C LEU A 290 25.63 3.83 -6.40
N ILE A 291 26.12 4.86 -5.69
CA ILE A 291 27.32 4.78 -4.86
C ILE A 291 26.83 4.56 -3.43
N SER A 292 27.22 3.46 -2.80
CA SER A 292 27.07 3.29 -1.35
C SER A 292 28.25 3.94 -0.66
N GLY A 293 27.99 4.92 0.21
CA GLY A 293 29.00 5.39 1.15
C GLY A 293 29.32 4.28 2.15
N GLY A 294 30.62 4.07 2.42
CA GLY A 294 31.11 3.18 3.46
C GLY A 294 31.02 3.81 4.85
#